data_61fbfa5bdd9e02fddbdf073b81fd2bf7
#
_entry.id   61fbfa5bdd9e02fddbdf073b81fd2bf7
#
_cell.length_a   1.000
_cell.length_b   1.000
_cell.length_c   1.000
_cell.angle_alpha   90.00
_cell.angle_beta   90.00
_cell.angle_gamma   90.00
#
_symmetry.space_group_name_H-M   'P 1'
#
loop_
_entity.id
_entity.type
_entity.pdbx_description
1 polymer ?
#
loop_
_entity_poly.entity_id
_entity_poly.type
_entity_poly.pdbx_seq_one_letter_code
_entity_poly.pdbx_strand_id
1 'polypeptide(L)'
;AGHLVAETDGSRGKRLLLLGHIDTVLAGERFRREGTRAFGTGTADMKGGAVVMVQALKALHAAGALEGRRITVLLTGDEEDAGMPLAEAREPMLELARQSDAALSFEAAINGTATIGRRGVNSWTLEVTGQTGHSSGIFGPEPGSGAVYEAARILAAFQAELGAEKYLTINPSVIVGGTKAALDDYRGSAEGKT
;
A
#
# COMPACT_ATOMS: atom_id res chain seq x y z
N ALA A 1 0.52 -10.26 13.48
CA ALA A 1 1.74 -10.67 12.78
C ALA A 1 2.95 -10.44 13.69
N GLY A 2 4.05 -11.17 13.43
CA GLY A 2 5.31 -10.96 14.14
C GLY A 2 6.26 -10.09 13.33
N HIS A 3 7.08 -9.30 14.01
CA HIS A 3 8.15 -8.52 13.39
C HIS A 3 9.51 -9.09 13.79
N LEU A 4 10.52 -8.94 12.95
CA LEU A 4 11.89 -9.26 13.27
C LEU A 4 12.65 -7.96 13.51
N VAL A 5 13.27 -7.85 14.68
CA VAL A 5 14.14 -6.73 15.05
C VAL A 5 15.53 -7.26 15.34
N ALA A 6 16.55 -6.61 14.80
CA ALA A 6 17.94 -6.87 15.10
C ALA A 6 18.66 -5.55 15.31
N GLU A 7 19.53 -5.48 16.32
CA GLU A 7 20.25 -4.28 16.67
C GLU A 7 21.74 -4.55 16.90
N THR A 8 22.55 -3.53 16.67
CA THR A 8 23.95 -3.52 17.07
C THR A 8 24.11 -2.84 18.43
N ASP A 9 25.04 -3.31 19.24
CA ASP A 9 25.35 -2.72 20.57
C ASP A 9 26.18 -1.42 20.48
N GLY A 10 26.18 -0.77 19.32
CA GLY A 10 27.01 0.40 19.07
C GLY A 10 26.51 1.66 19.78
N SER A 11 27.42 2.61 19.95
CA SER A 11 27.13 3.94 20.52
C SER A 11 27.62 5.09 19.65
N ARG A 12 28.29 4.81 18.52
CA ARG A 12 28.94 5.80 17.65
C ARG A 12 28.04 6.26 16.50
N GLY A 13 28.05 7.54 16.25
CA GLY A 13 27.38 8.16 15.10
C GLY A 13 25.85 8.18 15.23
N LYS A 14 25.19 8.41 14.10
CA LYS A 14 23.73 8.41 13.98
C LYS A 14 23.17 7.00 14.12
N ARG A 15 21.97 6.89 14.69
CA ARG A 15 21.20 5.66 14.68
C ARG A 15 20.48 5.55 13.34
N LEU A 16 20.74 4.47 12.62
CA LEU A 16 20.10 4.17 11.35
C LEU A 16 19.08 3.05 11.55
N LEU A 17 17.86 3.29 11.07
CA LEU A 17 16.82 2.29 10.97
C LEU A 17 16.78 1.75 9.53
N LEU A 18 16.97 0.46 9.37
CA LEU A 18 16.85 -0.25 8.10
C LEU A 18 15.51 -0.96 8.08
N LEU A 19 14.68 -0.62 7.12
CA LEU A 19 13.29 -1.08 7.03
C LEU A 19 13.09 -2.05 5.87
N GLY A 20 12.26 -3.05 6.11
CA GLY A 20 11.73 -3.95 5.11
C GLY A 20 10.58 -4.78 5.67
N HIS A 21 10.05 -5.68 4.85
CA HIS A 21 9.01 -6.63 5.26
C HIS A 21 9.30 -8.06 4.80
N ILE A 22 8.66 -9.03 5.46
CA ILE A 22 8.83 -10.46 5.19
C ILE A 22 7.55 -11.16 4.74
N ASP A 23 6.42 -10.48 4.84
CA ASP A 23 5.13 -10.95 4.36
C ASP A 23 4.96 -10.72 2.84
N THR A 24 3.91 -11.30 2.29
CA THR A 24 3.44 -11.07 0.93
C THR A 24 2.00 -11.55 0.81
N VAL A 25 1.17 -10.81 0.09
CA VAL A 25 -0.23 -11.17 -0.22
C VAL A 25 -0.37 -11.94 -1.52
N LEU A 26 0.70 -12.06 -2.29
CA LEU A 26 0.67 -12.75 -3.58
C LEU A 26 0.74 -14.25 -3.39
N ALA A 27 -0.24 -14.98 -3.94
CA ALA A 27 -0.15 -16.43 -4.10
C ALA A 27 0.95 -16.76 -5.10
N GLY A 28 1.81 -17.75 -4.77
CA GLY A 28 3.02 -17.75 -5.45
C GLY A 28 3.66 -18.97 -6.01
N GLU A 29 4.61 -18.71 -6.86
CA GLU A 29 5.53 -19.64 -7.45
C GLU A 29 6.67 -20.00 -6.49
N ARG A 30 7.17 -21.22 -6.59
CA ARG A 30 8.42 -21.61 -5.92
C ARG A 30 9.57 -20.76 -6.42
N PHE A 31 10.49 -20.44 -5.52
CA PHE A 31 11.72 -19.76 -5.89
C PHE A 31 12.51 -20.57 -6.91
N ARG A 32 12.94 -19.91 -7.99
CA ARG A 32 13.87 -20.44 -8.98
C ARG A 32 14.85 -19.35 -9.43
N ARG A 33 16.01 -19.75 -9.84
CA ARG A 33 17.05 -18.87 -10.39
C ARG A 33 17.41 -19.30 -11.80
N GLU A 34 17.44 -18.35 -12.72
CA GLU A 34 17.82 -18.50 -14.11
C GLU A 34 18.90 -17.47 -14.44
N GLY A 35 20.16 -17.91 -14.44
CA GLY A 35 21.30 -17.01 -14.62
C GLY A 35 21.36 -15.92 -13.54
N THR A 36 21.17 -14.67 -13.95
CA THR A 36 21.17 -13.50 -13.06
C THR A 36 19.77 -13.09 -12.57
N ARG A 37 18.72 -13.79 -13.01
CA ARG A 37 17.33 -13.51 -12.63
C ARG A 37 16.85 -14.46 -11.53
N ALA A 38 16.08 -13.93 -10.61
CA ALA A 38 15.40 -14.68 -9.56
C ALA A 38 13.88 -14.51 -9.74
N PHE A 39 13.16 -15.61 -9.65
CA PHE A 39 11.71 -15.66 -9.76
C PHE A 39 11.13 -16.32 -8.52
N GLY A 40 9.93 -15.94 -8.16
CA GLY A 40 9.21 -16.50 -7.01
C GLY A 40 8.42 -15.42 -6.29
N THR A 41 7.53 -15.86 -5.42
CA THR A 41 6.66 -14.96 -4.65
C THR A 41 7.47 -14.02 -3.77
N GLY A 42 7.19 -12.72 -3.89
CA GLY A 42 7.83 -11.68 -3.10
C GLY A 42 9.31 -11.45 -3.44
N THR A 43 9.84 -11.96 -4.58
CA THR A 43 11.24 -11.72 -4.95
C THR A 43 11.53 -10.27 -5.26
N ALA A 44 10.60 -9.54 -5.87
CA ALA A 44 10.72 -8.11 -6.14
C ALA A 44 10.25 -7.28 -4.94
N ASP A 45 9.19 -7.73 -4.28
CA ASP A 45 8.53 -7.08 -3.17
C ASP A 45 8.45 -8.04 -1.97
N MET A 46 9.34 -7.90 -0.92
CA MET A 46 10.59 -7.14 -1.06
C MET A 46 11.81 -8.00 -0.70
N LYS A 47 11.75 -9.33 -0.92
CA LYS A 47 12.85 -10.25 -0.56
C LYS A 47 14.18 -9.88 -1.22
N GLY A 48 14.13 -9.34 -2.44
CA GLY A 48 15.33 -8.82 -3.11
C GLY A 48 15.98 -7.68 -2.34
N GLY A 49 15.18 -6.72 -1.87
CA GLY A 49 15.63 -5.64 -1.01
C GLY A 49 16.20 -6.13 0.32
N ALA A 50 15.54 -7.11 0.95
CA ALA A 50 16.06 -7.74 2.17
C ALA A 50 17.43 -8.39 1.95
N VAL A 51 17.63 -9.06 0.81
CA VAL A 51 18.94 -9.62 0.44
C VAL A 51 19.99 -8.53 0.25
N VAL A 52 19.65 -7.42 -0.42
CA VAL A 52 20.54 -6.26 -0.58
C VAL A 52 20.93 -5.69 0.78
N MET A 53 19.98 -5.49 1.70
CA MET A 53 20.23 -5.05 3.07
C MET A 53 21.23 -5.95 3.79
N VAL A 54 20.98 -7.26 3.80
CA VAL A 54 21.85 -8.24 4.48
C VAL A 54 23.23 -8.27 3.86
N GLN A 55 23.36 -8.24 2.53
CA GLN A 55 24.67 -8.25 1.87
C GLN A 55 25.46 -6.96 2.11
N ALA A 56 24.78 -5.81 2.15
CA ALA A 56 25.41 -4.55 2.51
C ALA A 56 25.96 -4.58 3.96
N LEU A 57 25.17 -5.07 4.92
CA LEU A 57 25.62 -5.25 6.30
C LEU A 57 26.80 -6.21 6.43
N LYS A 58 26.77 -7.34 5.71
CA LYS A 58 27.90 -8.30 5.67
C LYS A 58 29.18 -7.68 5.09
N ALA A 59 29.06 -6.92 4.03
CA ALA A 59 30.21 -6.24 3.41
C ALA A 59 30.79 -5.18 4.36
N LEU A 60 29.95 -4.37 4.99
CA LEU A 60 30.37 -3.38 5.98
C LEU A 60 31.01 -4.03 7.23
N HIS A 61 30.46 -5.14 7.68
CA HIS A 61 31.06 -5.91 8.78
C HIS A 61 32.44 -6.43 8.41
N ALA A 62 32.60 -7.06 7.26
CA ALA A 62 33.89 -7.55 6.78
C ALA A 62 34.94 -6.45 6.62
N ALA A 63 34.52 -5.22 6.33
CA ALA A 63 35.38 -4.03 6.26
C ALA A 63 35.64 -3.37 7.62
N GLY A 64 35.13 -3.89 8.73
CA GLY A 64 35.20 -3.26 10.05
C GLY A 64 34.38 -1.96 10.19
N ALA A 65 33.58 -1.62 9.18
CA ALA A 65 32.86 -0.34 9.16
C ALA A 65 31.62 -0.29 10.07
N LEU A 66 31.17 -1.44 10.56
CA LEU A 66 30.03 -1.53 11.50
C LEU A 66 30.46 -1.42 12.97
N GLU A 67 31.74 -1.47 13.27
CA GLU A 67 32.23 -1.46 14.65
C GLU A 67 31.78 -0.21 15.40
N GLY A 68 31.05 -0.42 16.49
CA GLY A 68 30.48 0.62 17.33
C GLY A 68 29.36 1.44 16.69
N ARG A 69 28.87 1.10 15.50
CA ARG A 69 27.74 1.80 14.85
C ARG A 69 26.40 1.40 15.47
N ARG A 70 25.44 2.32 15.42
CA ARG A 70 24.06 2.15 15.90
C ARG A 70 23.15 1.86 14.72
N ILE A 71 22.85 0.58 14.50
CA ILE A 71 21.99 0.14 13.41
C ILE A 71 20.89 -0.74 13.99
N THR A 72 19.66 -0.41 13.64
CA THR A 72 18.48 -1.21 13.92
C THR A 72 17.91 -1.70 12.59
N VAL A 73 17.67 -2.99 12.47
CA VAL A 73 16.95 -3.61 11.34
C VAL A 73 15.56 -3.95 11.83
N LEU A 74 14.53 -3.52 11.12
CA LEU A 74 13.16 -3.93 11.32
C LEU A 74 12.63 -4.56 10.04
N LEU A 75 12.22 -5.83 10.12
CA LEU A 75 11.46 -6.50 9.07
C LEU A 75 10.05 -6.76 9.61
N THR A 76 9.07 -6.07 9.05
CA THR A 76 7.67 -6.23 9.45
C THR A 76 7.06 -7.47 8.83
N GLY A 77 6.09 -8.09 9.50
CA GLY A 77 5.38 -9.25 8.99
C GLY A 77 3.92 -8.94 8.65
N ASP A 78 3.59 -7.66 8.46
CA ASP A 78 2.25 -7.15 8.18
C ASP A 78 2.29 -5.84 7.38
N GLU A 79 3.25 -5.69 6.48
CA GLU A 79 3.33 -4.51 5.62
C GLU A 79 2.21 -4.54 4.60
N GLU A 80 2.05 -5.66 3.94
CA GLU A 80 1.11 -5.90 2.85
C GLU A 80 -0.36 -6.01 3.33
N ASP A 81 -0.55 -6.59 4.50
CA ASP A 81 -1.86 -6.71 5.14
C ASP A 81 -1.72 -6.34 6.62
N ALA A 82 -1.99 -5.08 6.89
CA ALA A 82 -1.74 -4.51 8.21
C ALA A 82 -2.61 -5.14 9.29
N GLY A 83 -1.99 -5.52 10.41
CA GLY A 83 -2.70 -5.97 11.60
C GLY A 83 -3.68 -4.92 12.14
N MET A 84 -4.75 -5.39 12.74
CA MET A 84 -5.76 -4.51 13.36
C MET A 84 -5.77 -4.69 14.87
N PRO A 85 -5.92 -3.63 15.66
CA PRO A 85 -6.01 -2.22 15.30
C PRO A 85 -4.70 -1.68 14.70
N LEU A 86 -4.80 -0.87 13.67
CA LEU A 86 -3.63 -0.34 12.96
C LEU A 86 -2.62 0.39 13.87
N ALA A 87 -3.09 1.09 14.88
CA ALA A 87 -2.23 1.79 15.84
C ALA A 87 -1.30 0.82 16.58
N GLU A 88 -1.81 -0.34 17.02
CA GLU A 88 -1.01 -1.36 17.70
C GLU A 88 -0.05 -2.05 16.73
N ALA A 89 -0.50 -2.35 15.51
CA ALA A 89 0.31 -3.00 14.50
C ALA A 89 1.52 -2.14 14.08
N ARG A 90 1.36 -0.83 14.05
CA ARG A 90 2.40 0.12 13.63
C ARG A 90 3.26 0.67 14.78
N GLU A 91 2.87 0.49 16.04
CA GLU A 91 3.60 1.05 17.19
C GLU A 91 5.08 0.61 17.25
N PRO A 92 5.46 -0.66 17.02
CA PRO A 92 6.87 -1.05 17.04
C PRO A 92 7.72 -0.29 16.02
N MET A 93 7.20 -0.10 14.82
CA MET A 93 7.87 0.67 13.76
C MET A 93 7.99 2.15 14.13
N LEU A 94 6.92 2.75 14.65
CA LEU A 94 6.90 4.15 15.07
C LEU A 94 7.85 4.41 16.23
N GLU A 95 7.94 3.50 17.18
CA GLU A 95 8.86 3.60 18.31
C GLU A 95 10.33 3.59 17.84
N LEU A 96 10.70 2.63 16.98
CA LEU A 96 12.04 2.56 16.43
C LEU A 96 12.35 3.78 15.54
N ALA A 97 11.38 4.28 14.79
CA ALA A 97 11.55 5.49 13.99
C ALA A 97 11.81 6.73 14.85
N ARG A 98 11.08 6.91 15.95
CA ARG A 98 11.31 8.04 16.91
C ARG A 98 12.69 8.01 17.54
N GLN A 99 13.27 6.83 17.69
CA GLN A 99 14.59 6.63 18.28
C GLN A 99 15.72 6.75 17.25
N SER A 100 15.42 6.89 15.98
CA SER A 100 16.39 6.88 14.88
C SER A 100 16.61 8.26 14.29
N ASP A 101 17.83 8.53 13.82
CA ASP A 101 18.19 9.78 13.15
C ASP A 101 17.88 9.77 11.66
N ALA A 102 17.81 8.59 11.07
CA ALA A 102 17.45 8.37 9.67
C ALA A 102 16.94 6.95 9.45
N ALA A 103 16.12 6.76 8.44
CA ALA A 103 15.63 5.47 8.01
C ALA A 103 15.91 5.23 6.53
N LEU A 104 16.21 3.98 6.18
CA LEU A 104 16.39 3.51 4.81
C LEU A 104 15.43 2.32 4.61
N SER A 105 14.48 2.48 3.70
CA SER A 105 13.62 1.37 3.23
C SER A 105 14.25 0.72 2.02
N PHE A 106 14.25 -0.60 2.01
CA PHE A 106 14.85 -1.42 0.95
C PHE A 106 13.81 -1.93 -0.05
N GLU A 107 12.73 -1.18 -0.20
CA GLU A 107 11.72 -1.39 -1.24
C GLU A 107 12.26 -1.19 -2.65
N ALA A 108 11.49 -1.64 -3.63
CA ALA A 108 11.87 -1.50 -5.03
C ALA A 108 12.12 -0.04 -5.43
N ALA A 109 13.28 0.21 -6.02
CA ALA A 109 13.61 1.53 -6.55
C ALA A 109 12.88 1.79 -7.87
N ILE A 110 12.26 2.95 -8.01
CA ILE A 110 11.61 3.39 -9.24
C ILE A 110 12.65 4.13 -10.10
N ASN A 111 12.91 3.60 -11.29
CA ASN A 111 13.86 4.20 -12.25
C ASN A 111 15.25 4.52 -11.67
N GLY A 112 15.73 3.69 -10.73
CA GLY A 112 17.04 3.88 -10.12
C GLY A 112 17.15 5.11 -9.19
N THR A 113 16.02 5.60 -8.68
CA THR A 113 15.96 6.75 -7.77
C THR A 113 15.74 6.32 -6.32
N ALA A 114 16.18 7.15 -5.38
CA ALA A 114 15.78 7.04 -3.98
C ALA A 114 14.51 7.88 -3.76
N THR A 115 13.46 7.25 -3.24
CA THR A 115 12.22 7.94 -2.89
C THR A 115 12.39 8.65 -1.56
N ILE A 116 12.29 9.97 -1.55
CA ILE A 116 12.44 10.82 -0.37
C ILE A 116 11.12 11.46 0.10
N GLY A 117 10.02 11.20 -0.60
CA GLY A 117 8.70 11.67 -0.24
C GLY A 117 7.63 10.84 -0.92
N ARG A 118 6.50 10.67 -0.25
CA ARG A 118 5.33 9.95 -0.77
C ARG A 118 4.07 10.79 -0.60
N ARG A 119 3.10 10.56 -1.46
CA ARG A 119 1.74 11.09 -1.30
C ARG A 119 1.01 10.26 -0.24
N GLY A 120 0.05 10.89 0.45
CA GLY A 120 -0.90 10.16 1.28
C GLY A 120 -1.80 9.25 0.44
N VAL A 121 -2.35 8.21 1.09
CA VAL A 121 -3.36 7.31 0.52
C VAL A 121 -4.57 7.33 1.43
N ASN A 122 -5.74 7.49 0.83
CA ASN A 122 -7.02 7.38 1.53
C ASN A 122 -7.99 6.56 0.68
N SER A 123 -8.81 5.76 1.35
CA SER A 123 -9.94 5.07 0.75
C SER A 123 -11.23 5.76 1.19
N TRP A 124 -12.20 5.82 0.31
CA TRP A 124 -13.51 6.39 0.58
C TRP A 124 -14.59 5.69 -0.26
N THR A 125 -15.81 5.77 0.21
CA THR A 125 -16.98 5.22 -0.46
C THR A 125 -17.90 6.37 -0.84
N LEU A 126 -18.31 6.41 -2.10
CA LEU A 126 -19.39 7.27 -2.57
C LEU A 126 -20.68 6.47 -2.58
N GLU A 127 -21.63 6.86 -1.78
CA GLU A 127 -22.97 6.30 -1.78
C GLU A 127 -23.94 7.32 -2.38
N VAL A 128 -24.68 6.89 -3.39
CA VAL A 128 -25.68 7.71 -4.06
C VAL A 128 -27.03 7.01 -4.00
N THR A 129 -28.01 7.69 -3.45
CA THR A 129 -29.38 7.21 -3.36
C THR A 129 -30.29 7.97 -4.31
N GLY A 130 -31.27 7.29 -4.86
CA GLY A 130 -32.26 7.88 -5.77
C GLY A 130 -33.63 7.23 -5.59
N GLN A 131 -34.61 7.86 -6.16
CA GLN A 131 -35.96 7.31 -6.18
C GLN A 131 -36.05 6.17 -7.20
N THR A 132 -36.63 5.03 -6.79
CA THR A 132 -36.88 3.93 -7.69
C THR A 132 -38.14 4.19 -8.53
N GLY A 133 -38.10 3.78 -9.80
CA GLY A 133 -39.23 3.90 -10.71
C GLY A 133 -39.18 2.89 -11.84
N HIS A 134 -40.24 2.82 -12.64
CA HIS A 134 -40.28 1.98 -13.83
C HIS A 134 -39.31 2.55 -14.89
N SER A 135 -38.65 1.67 -15.64
CA SER A 135 -37.65 2.06 -16.64
C SER A 135 -38.18 3.05 -17.70
N SER A 136 -39.44 2.94 -18.07
CA SER A 136 -40.09 3.88 -19.00
C SER A 136 -40.25 5.31 -18.50
N GLY A 137 -40.10 5.53 -17.18
CA GLY A 137 -40.18 6.85 -16.53
C GLY A 137 -38.82 7.53 -16.33
N ILE A 138 -37.72 6.83 -16.62
CA ILE A 138 -36.37 7.39 -16.51
C ILE A 138 -36.22 8.58 -17.48
N PHE A 139 -35.60 9.64 -16.99
CA PHE A 139 -35.50 10.98 -17.61
C PHE A 139 -36.79 11.82 -17.59
N GLY A 140 -37.85 11.28 -17.00
CA GLY A 140 -39.06 12.08 -16.72
C GLY A 140 -38.88 12.98 -15.51
N PRO A 141 -39.87 13.85 -15.23
CA PRO A 141 -39.83 14.76 -14.06
C PRO A 141 -39.87 13.98 -12.73
N GLU A 142 -40.44 12.82 -12.74
CA GLU A 142 -40.51 11.84 -11.65
C GLU A 142 -40.34 10.44 -12.22
N PRO A 143 -39.39 9.63 -11.73
CA PRO A 143 -38.42 9.76 -10.63
C PRO A 143 -37.07 10.41 -11.02
N GLY A 144 -36.94 10.96 -12.22
CA GLY A 144 -35.70 11.56 -12.71
C GLY A 144 -34.74 10.50 -13.27
N SER A 145 -33.42 10.74 -13.21
CA SER A 145 -32.41 9.87 -13.82
C SER A 145 -31.96 8.71 -12.94
N GLY A 146 -32.24 8.77 -11.64
CA GLY A 146 -31.84 7.74 -10.68
C GLY A 146 -30.37 7.79 -10.24
N ALA A 147 -30.06 6.98 -9.24
CA ALA A 147 -28.77 7.00 -8.52
C ALA A 147 -27.56 6.62 -9.41
N VAL A 148 -27.73 5.69 -10.36
CA VAL A 148 -26.61 5.23 -11.21
C VAL A 148 -26.13 6.37 -12.13
N TYR A 149 -27.04 7.11 -12.76
CA TYR A 149 -26.65 8.27 -13.57
C TYR A 149 -26.02 9.38 -12.74
N GLU A 150 -26.53 9.63 -11.53
CA GLU A 150 -25.94 10.63 -10.64
C GLU A 150 -24.53 10.23 -10.17
N ALA A 151 -24.30 8.97 -9.82
CA ALA A 151 -22.97 8.47 -9.52
C ALA A 151 -22.01 8.66 -10.71
N ALA A 152 -22.45 8.33 -11.92
CA ALA A 152 -21.67 8.54 -13.13
C ALA A 152 -21.33 10.02 -13.37
N ARG A 153 -22.29 10.93 -13.15
CA ARG A 153 -22.08 12.37 -13.25
C ARG A 153 -21.04 12.88 -12.25
N ILE A 154 -21.11 12.42 -11.01
CA ILE A 154 -20.14 12.79 -9.96
C ILE A 154 -18.73 12.30 -10.32
N LEU A 155 -18.59 11.04 -10.77
CA LEU A 155 -17.30 10.50 -11.17
C LEU A 155 -16.72 11.22 -12.39
N ALA A 156 -17.55 11.59 -13.36
CA ALA A 156 -17.12 12.38 -14.51
C ALA A 156 -16.67 13.79 -14.09
N ALA A 157 -17.35 14.42 -13.14
CA ALA A 157 -16.94 15.70 -12.59
C ALA A 157 -15.59 15.60 -11.85
N PHE A 158 -15.36 14.55 -11.05
CA PHE A 158 -14.05 14.32 -10.43
C PHE A 158 -12.94 14.22 -11.45
N GLN A 159 -13.15 13.46 -12.53
CA GLN A 159 -12.17 13.36 -13.59
C GLN A 159 -11.90 14.71 -14.27
N ALA A 160 -12.95 15.45 -14.57
CA ALA A 160 -12.84 16.73 -15.27
C ALA A 160 -12.16 17.82 -14.42
N GLU A 161 -12.50 17.91 -13.14
CA GLU A 161 -12.03 18.97 -12.26
C GLU A 161 -10.71 18.66 -11.59
N LEU A 162 -10.46 17.40 -11.23
CA LEU A 162 -9.31 16.98 -10.44
C LEU A 162 -8.25 16.23 -11.25
N GLY A 163 -8.56 15.81 -12.48
CA GLY A 163 -7.66 14.98 -13.29
C GLY A 163 -6.36 15.69 -13.72
N ALA A 164 -6.32 17.03 -13.66
CA ALA A 164 -5.12 17.81 -13.96
C ALA A 164 -4.25 18.12 -12.72
N GLU A 165 -4.69 17.75 -11.53
CA GLU A 165 -3.95 18.00 -10.29
C GLU A 165 -2.67 17.18 -10.23
N LYS A 166 -1.52 17.85 -10.12
CA LYS A 166 -0.19 17.24 -10.28
C LYS A 166 0.10 16.08 -9.32
N TYR A 167 -0.43 16.15 -8.10
CA TYR A 167 -0.11 15.18 -7.04
C TYR A 167 -1.35 14.43 -6.52
N LEU A 168 -2.46 14.51 -7.22
CA LEU A 168 -3.71 13.83 -6.89
C LEU A 168 -4.03 12.77 -7.94
N THR A 169 -4.44 11.61 -7.47
CA THR A 169 -5.06 10.59 -8.32
C THR A 169 -6.27 10.04 -7.60
N ILE A 170 -7.37 9.86 -8.30
CA ILE A 170 -8.59 9.25 -7.79
C ILE A 170 -8.91 8.04 -8.66
N ASN A 171 -9.00 6.88 -8.03
CA ASN A 171 -9.30 5.63 -8.73
C ASN A 171 -10.60 5.03 -8.20
N PRO A 172 -11.71 5.09 -8.94
CA PRO A 172 -12.93 4.36 -8.60
C PRO A 172 -12.72 2.87 -8.92
N SER A 173 -12.12 2.13 -7.99
CA SER A 173 -11.71 0.75 -8.17
C SER A 173 -12.88 -0.24 -8.25
N VAL A 174 -13.99 0.07 -7.58
CA VAL A 174 -15.22 -0.72 -7.62
C VAL A 174 -16.40 0.23 -7.80
N ILE A 175 -17.30 -0.12 -8.69
CA ILE A 175 -18.60 0.54 -8.87
C ILE A 175 -19.71 -0.51 -8.87
N VAL A 176 -20.75 -0.28 -8.08
CA VAL A 176 -21.92 -1.16 -7.96
C VAL A 176 -23.16 -0.29 -8.01
N GLY A 177 -24.15 -0.67 -8.76
CA GLY A 177 -25.39 0.09 -8.84
C GLY A 177 -26.58 -0.76 -9.28
N GLY A 178 -27.76 -0.41 -8.83
CA GLY A 178 -29.00 -1.13 -9.14
C GLY A 178 -30.12 -0.78 -8.17
N THR A 179 -31.21 -1.55 -8.21
CA THR A 179 -32.34 -1.40 -7.26
C THR A 179 -31.92 -1.72 -5.84
N LYS A 180 -30.99 -2.67 -5.70
CA LYS A 180 -30.27 -2.95 -4.46
C LYS A 180 -28.78 -3.06 -4.79
N ALA A 181 -27.95 -2.42 -4.03
CA ALA A 181 -26.51 -2.51 -4.16
C ALA A 181 -25.90 -2.66 -2.76
N ALA A 182 -24.87 -3.47 -2.66
CA ALA A 182 -24.08 -3.62 -1.45
C ALA A 182 -22.61 -3.70 -1.80
N LEU A 183 -21.79 -3.07 -0.99
CA LEU A 183 -20.34 -3.10 -1.07
C LEU A 183 -19.81 -3.61 0.28
N ASP A 184 -19.00 -4.68 0.23
CA ASP A 184 -18.32 -5.25 1.39
C ASP A 184 -16.84 -5.31 1.05
N ASP A 185 -16.06 -4.46 1.69
CA ASP A 185 -14.65 -4.19 1.41
C ASP A 185 -14.40 -3.94 -0.10
N TYR A 186 -13.87 -4.93 -0.80
CA TYR A 186 -13.57 -4.85 -2.23
C TYR A 186 -14.52 -5.69 -3.11
N ARG A 187 -15.63 -6.17 -2.53
CA ARG A 187 -16.62 -6.98 -3.22
C ARG A 187 -17.94 -6.24 -3.29
N GLY A 188 -18.50 -6.17 -4.48
CA GLY A 188 -19.80 -5.57 -4.68
C GLY A 188 -20.81 -6.58 -5.21
N SER A 189 -22.07 -6.42 -4.82
CA SER A 189 -23.21 -7.12 -5.40
C SER A 189 -24.32 -6.14 -5.72
N ALA A 190 -25.05 -6.38 -6.79
CA ALA A 190 -26.19 -5.56 -7.17
C ALA A 190 -27.32 -6.39 -7.79
N GLU A 191 -28.56 -5.94 -7.57
CA GLU A 191 -29.75 -6.45 -8.23
C GLU A 191 -30.40 -5.28 -8.99
N GLY A 192 -30.75 -5.53 -10.25
CA GLY A 192 -31.52 -4.58 -11.08
C GLY A 192 -32.88 -5.17 -11.45
N LYS A 193 -33.88 -4.30 -11.55
CA LYS A 193 -35.16 -4.60 -12.21
C LYS A 193 -35.34 -3.66 -13.37
N THR A 194 -35.72 -4.21 -14.51
CA THR A 194 -36.13 -3.48 -15.72
C THR A 194 -37.61 -3.19 -15.70
#